data_4b77264fc9eb549f7e66f0de6c4bc4aa
#
_entry.id   4b77264fc9eb549f7e66f0de6c4bc4aa
#
_cell.length_a   1.000
_cell.length_b   1.000
_cell.length_c   1.000
_cell.angle_alpha   90.00
_cell.angle_beta   90.00
_cell.angle_gamma   90.00
#
_symmetry.space_group_name_H-M   'P 1'
#
loop_
_entity.id
_entity.type
_entity.pdbx_description
1 polymer ?
#
loop_
_entity_poly.entity_id
_entity_poly.type
_entity_poly.pdbx_seq_one_letter_code
_entity_poly.pdbx_strand_id
1 'polypeptide(L)'
;MGKKAAGLVCIFLLMVILTGCQLIRIEEGERTPLKYTIVKQEEIPAEAVELMEQKKEKTFQMTYQVGDVRYLMKGYGEQLTGGYSIQVEEVSESENAVFCKTRLIGPTEEKVGSEPSYPCIVLKIAETKKPVEFSG
;
A
#
# COMPACT_ATOMS: atom_id res chain seq x y z
N MET A 1 -20.94 -30.03 -45.45
CA MET A 1 -19.65 -29.35 -45.31
C MET A 1 -19.67 -28.16 -44.32
N GLY A 2 -20.79 -27.50 -44.13
CA GLY A 2 -20.87 -26.39 -43.20
C GLY A 2 -20.76 -26.74 -41.70
N LYS A 3 -21.09 -27.97 -41.34
CA LYS A 3 -21.06 -28.40 -39.93
C LYS A 3 -19.67 -28.60 -39.35
N LYS A 4 -18.65 -28.92 -40.16
CA LYS A 4 -17.28 -29.10 -39.72
C LYS A 4 -16.55 -27.75 -39.48
N ALA A 5 -16.89 -26.72 -40.24
CA ALA A 5 -16.30 -25.39 -40.08
C ALA A 5 -16.83 -24.71 -38.83
N ALA A 6 -18.11 -24.89 -38.47
CA ALA A 6 -18.71 -24.31 -37.27
C ALA A 6 -18.11 -24.92 -35.98
N GLY A 7 -17.79 -26.22 -35.97
CA GLY A 7 -17.14 -26.86 -34.82
C GLY A 7 -15.72 -26.38 -34.56
N LEU A 8 -14.96 -26.11 -35.60
CA LEU A 8 -13.60 -25.58 -35.49
C LEU A 8 -13.56 -24.16 -34.95
N VAL A 9 -14.52 -23.32 -35.38
CA VAL A 9 -14.61 -21.93 -34.88
C VAL A 9 -14.97 -21.89 -33.39
N CYS A 10 -15.86 -22.77 -32.92
CA CYS A 10 -16.21 -22.87 -31.51
C CYS A 10 -15.04 -23.27 -30.61
N ILE A 11 -14.22 -24.25 -31.08
CA ILE A 11 -13.04 -24.72 -30.34
C ILE A 11 -12.00 -23.59 -30.26
N PHE A 12 -11.83 -22.83 -31.30
CA PHE A 12 -10.90 -21.70 -31.33
C PHE A 12 -11.31 -20.58 -30.37
N LEU A 13 -12.61 -20.29 -30.30
CA LEU A 13 -13.14 -19.29 -29.35
C LEU A 13 -12.96 -19.72 -27.89
N LEU A 14 -13.10 -21.00 -27.59
CA LEU A 14 -12.88 -21.54 -26.25
C LEU A 14 -11.41 -21.39 -25.81
N MET A 15 -10.46 -21.61 -26.71
CA MET A 15 -9.03 -21.47 -26.42
C MET A 15 -8.64 -20.01 -26.10
N VAL A 16 -9.24 -19.05 -26.77
CA VAL A 16 -8.97 -17.63 -26.53
C VAL A 16 -9.43 -17.20 -25.13
N ILE A 17 -10.58 -17.71 -24.68
CA ILE A 17 -11.12 -17.44 -23.35
C ILE A 17 -10.20 -18.01 -22.25
N LEU A 18 -9.68 -19.21 -22.43
CA LEU A 18 -8.75 -19.83 -21.47
C LEU A 18 -7.43 -19.08 -21.37
N THR A 19 -6.92 -18.55 -22.48
CA THR A 19 -5.69 -17.74 -22.49
C THR A 19 -5.88 -16.43 -21.75
N GLY A 20 -7.06 -15.79 -21.85
CA GLY A 20 -7.39 -14.58 -21.11
C GLY A 20 -7.41 -14.77 -19.59
N CYS A 21 -7.95 -15.89 -19.13
CA CYS A 21 -7.95 -16.24 -17.71
C CYS A 21 -6.56 -16.47 -17.13
N GLN A 22 -5.65 -17.04 -17.89
CA GLN A 22 -4.26 -17.24 -17.48
C GLN A 22 -3.48 -15.92 -17.36
N LEU A 23 -3.73 -14.97 -18.24
CA LEU A 23 -3.13 -13.65 -18.19
C LEU A 23 -3.54 -12.88 -16.91
N ILE A 24 -4.80 -12.99 -16.50
CA ILE A 24 -5.30 -12.37 -15.27
C ILE A 24 -4.60 -12.97 -14.04
N ARG A 25 -4.33 -14.26 -14.00
CA ARG A 25 -3.62 -14.92 -12.90
C ARG A 25 -2.17 -14.50 -12.77
N ILE A 26 -1.49 -14.24 -13.88
CA ILE A 26 -0.10 -13.79 -13.91
C ILE A 26 0.02 -12.37 -13.35
N GLU A 27 -0.96 -11.51 -13.60
CA GLU A 27 -0.97 -10.14 -13.08
C GLU A 27 -1.16 -10.06 -11.56
N GLU A 28 -1.86 -11.02 -10.95
CA GLU A 28 -2.10 -11.05 -9.50
C GLU A 28 -0.94 -11.63 -8.70
N GLY A 29 0.05 -12.26 -9.33
CA GLY A 29 0.97 -13.17 -8.64
C GLY A 29 2.35 -12.65 -8.31
N GLU A 30 2.88 -11.64 -8.99
CA GLU A 30 4.29 -11.30 -8.86
C GLU A 30 4.52 -9.99 -8.12
N ARG A 31 4.84 -10.11 -6.82
CA ARG A 31 5.30 -8.99 -6.01
C ARG A 31 6.78 -9.16 -5.71
N THR A 32 7.54 -8.09 -5.88
CA THR A 32 8.95 -8.05 -5.51
C THR A 32 9.15 -7.06 -4.37
N PRO A 33 10.05 -7.34 -3.43
CA PRO A 33 10.35 -6.39 -2.37
C PRO A 33 10.80 -5.05 -2.94
N LEU A 34 10.30 -3.96 -2.35
CA LEU A 34 10.64 -2.60 -2.75
C LEU A 34 11.48 -1.97 -1.65
N LYS A 35 12.56 -1.30 -2.04
CA LYS A 35 13.41 -0.58 -1.13
C LYS A 35 12.68 0.61 -0.53
N TYR A 36 12.75 0.77 0.79
CA TYR A 36 12.12 1.89 1.48
C TYR A 36 12.98 2.34 2.66
N THR A 37 12.70 3.55 3.12
CA THR A 37 13.29 4.11 4.33
C THR A 37 12.16 4.63 5.21
N ILE A 38 12.23 4.36 6.52
CA ILE A 38 11.32 4.99 7.48
C ILE A 38 11.85 6.41 7.71
N VAL A 39 11.02 7.41 7.48
CA VAL A 39 11.41 8.82 7.54
C VAL A 39 11.25 9.34 8.96
N LYS A 40 12.29 9.96 9.48
CA LYS A 40 12.24 10.62 10.79
C LYS A 40 11.36 11.85 10.70
N GLN A 41 10.70 12.19 11.81
CA GLN A 41 9.74 13.29 11.85
C GLN A 41 10.33 14.62 11.38
N GLU A 42 11.56 14.91 11.75
CA GLU A 42 12.24 16.15 11.34
C GLU A 42 12.62 16.20 9.86
N GLU A 43 12.58 15.06 9.17
CA GLU A 43 12.91 14.95 7.75
C GLU A 43 11.69 14.92 6.84
N ILE A 44 10.48 14.93 7.41
CA ILE A 44 9.24 14.95 6.64
C ILE A 44 9.05 16.34 6.04
N PRO A 45 8.72 16.46 4.74
CA PRO A 45 8.45 17.78 4.14
C PRO A 45 7.35 18.54 4.91
N ALA A 46 7.53 19.84 5.08
CA ALA A 46 6.63 20.67 5.86
C ALA A 46 5.18 20.60 5.39
N GLU A 47 4.97 20.55 4.07
CA GLU A 47 3.63 20.44 3.50
C GLU A 47 2.96 19.11 3.84
N ALA A 48 3.74 18.04 3.89
CA ALA A 48 3.25 16.72 4.28
C ALA A 48 2.88 16.68 5.76
N VAL A 49 3.70 17.30 6.62
CA VAL A 49 3.40 17.43 8.05
C VAL A 49 2.08 18.15 8.27
N GLU A 50 1.85 19.24 7.55
CA GLU A 50 0.61 20.00 7.64
C GLU A 50 -0.61 19.17 7.26
N LEU A 51 -0.51 18.40 6.18
CA LEU A 51 -1.58 17.49 5.76
C LEU A 51 -1.85 16.40 6.80
N MET A 52 -0.80 15.86 7.41
CA MET A 52 -0.93 14.86 8.46
C MET A 52 -1.63 15.43 9.70
N GLU A 53 -1.29 16.64 10.10
CA GLU A 53 -1.93 17.31 11.22
C GLU A 53 -3.43 17.52 11.02
N GLN A 54 -3.85 17.80 9.78
CA GLN A 54 -5.26 17.96 9.46
C GLN A 54 -6.03 16.64 9.48
N LYS A 55 -5.36 15.50 9.30
CA LYS A 55 -5.98 14.20 9.13
C LYS A 55 -5.78 13.24 10.31
N LYS A 56 -4.94 13.59 11.26
CA LYS A 56 -4.47 12.67 12.31
C LYS A 56 -5.53 12.08 13.21
N GLU A 57 -6.67 12.75 13.39
CA GLU A 57 -7.74 12.29 14.28
C GLU A 57 -8.44 11.04 13.75
N LYS A 58 -8.43 10.84 12.46
CA LYS A 58 -9.02 9.68 11.80
C LYS A 58 -7.94 8.85 11.13
N THR A 59 -8.24 7.58 10.88
CA THR A 59 -7.37 6.74 10.06
C THR A 59 -7.22 7.37 8.69
N PHE A 60 -5.99 7.50 8.21
CA PHE A 60 -5.74 8.05 6.89
C PHE A 60 -4.59 7.32 6.19
N GLN A 61 -4.57 7.45 4.89
CA GLN A 61 -3.47 6.97 4.06
C GLN A 61 -3.35 7.90 2.86
N MET A 62 -2.14 8.31 2.56
CA MET A 62 -1.88 9.19 1.43
C MET A 62 -0.46 9.05 0.92
N THR A 63 -0.24 9.56 -0.28
CA THR A 63 1.09 9.63 -0.89
C THR A 63 1.40 11.07 -1.25
N TYR A 64 2.69 11.39 -1.25
CA TYR A 64 3.18 12.74 -1.58
C TYR A 64 4.47 12.61 -2.35
N GLN A 65 4.51 13.12 -3.56
CA GLN A 65 5.68 13.00 -4.42
C GLN A 65 6.42 14.31 -4.54
N VAL A 66 7.73 14.28 -4.29
CA VAL A 66 8.62 15.43 -4.42
C VAL A 66 9.84 14.98 -5.21
N GLY A 67 10.00 15.53 -6.43
CA GLY A 67 11.13 15.18 -7.27
C GLY A 67 11.17 13.68 -7.60
N ASP A 68 12.27 13.04 -7.23
CA ASP A 68 12.51 11.62 -7.49
C ASP A 68 12.16 10.71 -6.31
N VAL A 69 11.41 11.24 -5.34
CA VAL A 69 11.04 10.53 -4.11
C VAL A 69 9.53 10.57 -3.93
N ARG A 70 8.98 9.45 -3.47
CA ARG A 70 7.57 9.37 -3.10
C ARG A 70 7.44 8.98 -1.64
N TYR A 71 6.66 9.75 -0.89
CA TYR A 71 6.38 9.47 0.51
C TYR A 71 5.06 8.72 0.64
N LEU A 72 5.05 7.68 1.46
CA LEU A 72 3.87 6.89 1.80
C LEU A 72 3.53 7.19 3.25
N MET A 73 2.33 7.66 3.52
CA MET A 73 1.92 8.08 4.87
C MET A 73 0.71 7.29 5.31
N LYS A 74 0.80 6.70 6.50
CA LYS A 74 -0.29 5.94 7.12
C LYS A 74 -0.49 6.40 8.55
N GLY A 75 -1.72 6.81 8.88
CA GLY A 75 -2.13 7.17 10.21
C GLY A 75 -3.24 6.25 10.70
N TYR A 76 -3.22 5.95 11.99
CA TYR A 76 -4.19 5.03 12.60
C TYR A 76 -5.27 5.75 13.39
N GLY A 77 -5.31 7.09 13.31
CA GLY A 77 -6.31 7.87 14.02
C GLY A 77 -5.98 8.03 15.49
N GLU A 78 -6.88 8.68 16.22
CA GLU A 78 -6.73 8.90 17.65
C GLU A 78 -6.81 7.60 18.43
N GLN A 79 -5.82 7.36 19.28
CA GLN A 79 -5.82 6.29 20.27
C GLN A 79 -5.98 6.92 21.65
N LEU A 80 -6.64 6.22 22.56
CA LEU A 80 -6.94 6.74 23.89
C LEU A 80 -5.72 6.96 24.76
N THR A 81 -4.63 6.25 24.46
CA THR A 81 -3.39 6.33 25.24
C THR A 81 -2.18 6.42 24.30
N GLY A 82 -1.03 6.79 24.85
CA GLY A 82 0.25 6.72 24.16
C GLY A 82 0.87 5.32 24.24
N GLY A 83 2.06 5.16 23.70
CA GLY A 83 2.83 3.91 23.73
C GLY A 83 2.57 2.98 22.54
N TYR A 84 1.78 3.40 21.57
CA TYR A 84 1.57 2.65 20.33
C TYR A 84 2.77 2.76 19.41
N SER A 85 3.02 1.70 18.66
CA SER A 85 4.04 1.70 17.61
C SER A 85 3.46 1.10 16.34
N ILE A 86 4.14 1.33 15.21
CA ILE A 86 3.72 0.83 13.92
C ILE A 86 4.84 -0.03 13.34
N GLN A 87 4.51 -1.25 12.96
CA GLN A 87 5.44 -2.16 12.31
C GLN A 87 5.15 -2.19 10.81
N VAL A 88 6.19 -2.07 10.00
CA VAL A 88 6.09 -2.27 8.56
C VAL A 88 6.22 -3.75 8.28
N GLU A 89 5.19 -4.36 7.74
CA GLU A 89 5.19 -5.79 7.45
C GLU A 89 5.60 -6.11 6.02
N GLU A 90 5.19 -5.26 5.07
CA GLU A 90 5.53 -5.47 3.67
C GLU A 90 5.57 -4.14 2.94
N VAL A 91 6.64 -3.93 2.17
CA VAL A 91 6.68 -2.91 1.12
C VAL A 91 7.16 -3.61 -0.13
N SER A 92 6.29 -3.71 -1.10
CA SER A 92 6.55 -4.47 -2.32
C SER A 92 5.88 -3.81 -3.51
N GLU A 93 6.20 -4.28 -4.69
CA GLU A 93 5.56 -3.81 -5.90
C GLU A 93 5.28 -4.96 -6.87
N SER A 94 4.21 -4.81 -7.61
CA SER A 94 3.93 -5.60 -8.79
C SER A 94 4.13 -4.73 -10.02
N GLU A 95 3.83 -5.26 -11.18
CA GLU A 95 3.86 -4.47 -12.41
C GLU A 95 2.93 -3.26 -12.36
N ASN A 96 1.82 -3.35 -11.65
CA ASN A 96 0.73 -2.38 -11.67
C ASN A 96 0.53 -1.58 -10.38
N ALA A 97 1.14 -1.98 -9.26
CA ALA A 97 0.87 -1.34 -7.97
C ALA A 97 2.03 -1.47 -7.01
N VAL A 98 2.04 -0.58 -6.02
CA VAL A 98 2.89 -0.65 -4.84
C VAL A 98 2.01 -1.10 -3.67
N PHE A 99 2.53 -2.00 -2.82
CA PHE A 99 1.82 -2.51 -1.65
C PHE A 99 2.56 -2.10 -0.38
N CYS A 100 1.83 -1.50 0.53
CA CYS A 100 2.36 -1.08 1.81
C CYS A 100 1.48 -1.66 2.92
N LYS A 101 2.02 -2.63 3.65
CA LYS A 101 1.32 -3.27 4.75
C LYS A 101 1.97 -2.90 6.07
N THR A 102 1.18 -2.36 6.96
CA THR A 102 1.62 -1.97 8.30
C THR A 102 0.73 -2.62 9.34
N ARG A 103 1.18 -2.61 10.59
CA ARG A 103 0.41 -3.12 11.72
C ARG A 103 0.60 -2.19 12.91
N LEU A 104 -0.51 -1.81 13.53
CA LEU A 104 -0.48 -1.07 14.78
C LEU A 104 -0.25 -2.03 15.94
N ILE A 105 0.73 -1.70 16.78
CA ILE A 105 1.07 -2.49 17.97
C ILE A 105 0.69 -1.66 19.20
N GLY A 106 -0.17 -2.23 20.04
CA GLY A 106 -0.59 -1.58 21.26
C GLY A 106 0.52 -1.50 22.31
N PRO A 107 0.37 -0.60 23.28
CA PRO A 107 1.38 -0.43 24.33
C PRO A 107 1.41 -1.61 25.28
N THR A 108 2.59 -1.85 25.87
CA THR A 108 2.71 -2.73 27.03
C THR A 108 2.26 -1.97 28.27
N GLU A 109 1.98 -2.69 29.38
CA GLU A 109 1.57 -2.05 30.62
C GLU A 109 2.54 -0.98 31.11
N GLU A 110 3.83 -1.18 30.87
CA GLU A 110 4.88 -0.23 31.27
C GLU A 110 4.92 1.02 30.41
N LYS A 111 4.40 0.94 29.17
CA LYS A 111 4.49 2.03 28.19
C LYS A 111 3.16 2.74 27.93
N VAL A 112 2.09 2.32 28.59
CA VAL A 112 0.79 2.97 28.46
C VAL A 112 0.90 4.41 28.95
N GLY A 113 0.60 5.36 28.05
CA GLY A 113 0.52 6.76 28.43
C GLY A 113 -0.86 7.12 28.96
N SER A 114 -0.98 8.31 29.53
CA SER A 114 -2.23 8.83 30.06
C SER A 114 -2.96 9.77 29.11
N GLU A 115 -2.32 10.16 28.03
CA GLU A 115 -2.86 11.10 27.05
C GLU A 115 -3.12 10.44 25.71
N PRO A 116 -4.08 10.94 24.92
CA PRO A 116 -4.32 10.45 23.57
C PRO A 116 -3.07 10.55 22.68
N SER A 117 -2.97 9.67 21.72
CA SER A 117 -1.90 9.70 20.74
C SER A 117 -2.46 9.51 19.33
N TYR A 118 -1.63 9.86 18.34
CA TYR A 118 -2.01 9.82 16.93
C TYR A 118 -0.91 9.10 16.13
N PRO A 119 -0.87 7.75 16.23
CA PRO A 119 0.21 7.00 15.58
C PRO A 119 0.17 7.17 14.07
N CYS A 120 1.29 7.54 13.49
CA CYS A 120 1.45 7.61 12.05
C CYS A 120 2.88 7.25 11.67
N ILE A 121 3.05 6.81 10.42
CA ILE A 121 4.35 6.46 9.88
C ILE A 121 4.49 7.03 8.48
N VAL A 122 5.70 7.46 8.15
CA VAL A 122 6.04 7.95 6.84
C VAL A 122 7.18 7.12 6.29
N LEU A 123 6.98 6.56 5.11
CA LEU A 123 7.99 5.81 4.38
C LEU A 123 8.39 6.59 3.13
N LYS A 124 9.62 6.39 2.71
CA LYS A 124 10.15 7.00 1.49
C LYS A 124 10.56 5.89 0.52
N ILE A 125 10.08 5.99 -0.71
CA ILE A 125 10.44 5.10 -1.81
C ILE A 125 10.87 5.93 -3.02
N ALA A 126 11.47 5.27 -4.00
CA ALA A 126 11.79 5.93 -5.27
C ALA A 126 10.50 6.37 -5.98
N GLU A 127 10.62 7.41 -6.79
CA GLU A 127 9.50 7.90 -7.60
C GLU A 127 8.83 6.77 -8.39
N THR A 128 7.51 6.77 -8.36
CA THR A 128 6.72 5.84 -9.16
C THR A 128 5.34 6.44 -9.42
N LYS A 129 4.77 6.13 -10.57
CA LYS A 129 3.40 6.52 -10.91
C LYS A 129 2.38 5.46 -10.55
N LYS A 130 2.84 4.31 -10.06
CA LYS A 130 1.95 3.22 -9.68
C LYS A 130 1.06 3.62 -8.52
N PRO A 131 -0.21 3.19 -8.49
CA PRO A 131 -1.05 3.37 -7.32
C PRO A 131 -0.49 2.61 -6.14
N VAL A 132 -0.74 3.09 -4.93
CA VAL A 132 -0.30 2.46 -3.70
C VAL A 132 -1.52 1.86 -2.99
N GLU A 133 -1.45 0.57 -2.69
CA GLU A 133 -2.44 -0.11 -1.88
C GLU A 133 -1.91 -0.26 -0.45
N PHE A 134 -2.61 0.35 0.49
CA PHE A 134 -2.30 0.23 1.90
C PHE A 134 -3.17 -0.84 2.55
N SER A 135 -2.60 -1.59 3.49
CA SER A 135 -3.33 -2.57 4.29
C SER A 135 -2.80 -2.61 5.73
N GLY A 136 -3.63 -3.08 6.64
CA GLY A 136 -3.28 -3.15 8.05
C GLY A 136 -3.96 -2.16 8.97
#